data_0db196af0703d3001ea514275479f4ca
#
_entry.id   0db196af0703d3001ea514275479f4ca
#
_cell.length_a   1.000
_cell.length_b   1.000
_cell.length_c   1.000
_cell.angle_alpha   90.00
_cell.angle_beta   90.00
_cell.angle_gamma   90.00
#
_symmetry.space_group_name_H-M   'P 1'
#
loop_
_entity.id
_entity.type
_entity.pdbx_description
1 polymer ?
#
loop_
_entity_poly.entity_id
_entity_poly.type
_entity_poly.pdbx_seq_one_letter_code
_entity_poly.pdbx_strand_id
1 'polypeptide(L)'
;MELNEVLDLTKQYLKLGKDLSMLLEGSGSFIHNYNPKTHRIHGKVDTLGAVTGRCTHNSPNITQAPKDKNFRELLCVPDNKVLIDVDATALELVTMGHYLGKFDDYEFAKAVDSGDKSNGTDIHSVNQRKAGLATRDQAKTLKISVLI
;
A
#
# COMPACT_ATOMS: atom_id res chain seq x y z
N MET A 1 18.21 8.16 -29.22
CA MET A 1 17.36 7.69 -28.12
C MET A 1 16.85 8.93 -27.39
N GLU A 2 15.55 9.16 -27.35
CA GLU A 2 15.00 10.31 -26.66
C GLU A 2 15.08 10.14 -25.14
N LEU A 3 15.20 11.25 -24.41
CA LEU A 3 15.32 11.22 -22.94
C LEU A 3 14.17 10.42 -22.28
N ASN A 4 12.98 10.53 -22.79
CA ASN A 4 11.81 9.79 -22.29
C ASN A 4 11.97 8.28 -22.46
N GLU A 5 12.52 7.82 -23.57
CA GLU A 5 12.78 6.41 -23.83
C GLU A 5 13.82 5.83 -22.83
N VAL A 6 14.87 6.58 -22.55
CA VAL A 6 15.88 6.20 -21.54
C VAL A 6 15.26 6.10 -20.15
N LEU A 7 14.42 7.07 -19.78
CA LEU A 7 13.73 7.07 -18.49
C LEU A 7 12.78 5.87 -18.34
N ASP A 8 12.06 5.53 -19.39
CA ASP A 8 11.13 4.38 -19.38
C ASP A 8 11.88 3.04 -19.29
N LEU A 9 12.96 2.88 -20.03
CA LEU A 9 13.82 1.70 -19.93
C LEU A 9 14.46 1.57 -18.54
N THR A 10 14.96 2.68 -18.00
CA THR A 10 15.52 2.70 -16.64
C THR A 10 14.49 2.29 -15.60
N LYS A 11 13.28 2.80 -15.70
CA LYS A 11 12.16 2.45 -14.80
C LYS A 11 11.81 0.97 -14.89
N GLN A 12 11.75 0.42 -16.09
CA GLN A 12 11.51 -1.01 -16.30
C GLN A 12 12.63 -1.87 -15.72
N TYR A 13 13.88 -1.51 -15.95
CA TYR A 13 15.04 -2.19 -15.40
C TYR A 13 15.02 -2.23 -13.87
N LEU A 14 14.78 -1.08 -13.23
CA LEU A 14 14.70 -0.99 -11.77
C LEU A 14 13.55 -1.80 -11.20
N LYS A 15 12.40 -1.80 -11.88
CA LYS A 15 11.24 -2.62 -11.49
C LYS A 15 11.58 -4.11 -11.55
N LEU A 16 12.12 -4.57 -12.67
CA LEU A 16 12.49 -5.98 -12.86
C LEU A 16 13.57 -6.43 -11.87
N GLY A 17 14.56 -5.59 -11.61
CA GLY A 17 15.60 -5.86 -10.60
C GLY A 17 15.00 -6.03 -9.19
N LYS A 18 14.04 -5.17 -8.82
CA LYS A 18 13.34 -5.30 -7.55
C LYS A 18 12.51 -6.59 -7.47
N ASP A 19 11.78 -6.93 -8.52
CA ASP A 19 10.94 -8.13 -8.56
C ASP A 19 11.81 -9.41 -8.50
N LEU A 20 12.95 -9.42 -9.21
CA LEU A 20 13.91 -10.51 -9.18
C LEU A 20 14.55 -10.68 -7.79
N SER A 21 14.97 -9.59 -7.17
CA SER A 21 15.53 -9.60 -5.81
C SER A 21 14.52 -10.13 -4.80
N MET A 22 13.26 -9.73 -4.90
CA MET A 22 12.21 -10.22 -4.00
C MET A 22 11.92 -11.71 -4.17
N LEU A 23 11.95 -12.21 -5.40
CA LEU A 23 11.63 -13.62 -5.69
C LEU A 23 12.81 -14.55 -5.41
N LEU A 24 14.00 -14.21 -5.89
CA LEU A 24 15.09 -15.17 -6.07
C LEU A 24 16.37 -14.81 -5.31
N GLU A 25 16.68 -13.52 -5.12
CA GLU A 25 18.00 -13.10 -4.67
C GLU A 25 18.04 -12.73 -3.18
N GLY A 26 19.10 -13.22 -2.52
CA GLY A 26 19.40 -12.87 -1.12
C GLY A 26 18.59 -13.61 -0.09
N SER A 27 18.99 -13.47 1.17
CA SER A 27 18.38 -14.14 2.31
C SER A 27 16.94 -13.71 2.60
N GLY A 28 16.52 -12.56 2.08
CA GLY A 28 15.15 -12.03 2.20
C GLY A 28 14.21 -12.43 1.06
N SER A 29 14.67 -13.22 0.08
CA SER A 29 13.86 -13.61 -1.06
C SER A 29 12.81 -14.66 -0.70
N PHE A 30 11.76 -14.76 -1.52
CA PHE A 30 10.70 -15.74 -1.33
C PHE A 30 11.21 -17.17 -1.44
N ILE A 31 12.06 -17.45 -2.45
CA ILE A 31 12.60 -18.78 -2.68
C ILE A 31 13.53 -19.25 -1.55
N HIS A 32 14.33 -18.34 -1.00
CA HIS A 32 15.21 -18.65 0.13
C HIS A 32 14.42 -19.00 1.41
N ASN A 33 13.26 -18.39 1.59
CA ASN A 33 12.40 -18.56 2.76
C ASN A 33 11.24 -19.54 2.51
N TYR A 34 11.22 -20.20 1.34
CA TYR A 34 10.25 -21.22 1.03
C TYR A 34 10.58 -22.53 1.76
N ASN A 35 9.61 -23.07 2.47
CA ASN A 35 9.74 -24.37 3.12
C ASN A 35 9.12 -25.47 2.24
N PRO A 36 9.94 -26.38 1.64
CA PRO A 36 9.43 -27.41 0.74
C PRO A 36 8.58 -28.49 1.42
N LYS A 37 8.66 -28.64 2.74
CA LYS A 37 7.87 -29.62 3.49
C LYS A 37 6.44 -29.12 3.74
N THR A 38 6.26 -27.83 3.95
CA THR A 38 4.97 -27.24 4.27
C THR A 38 4.36 -26.49 3.09
N HIS A 39 5.13 -26.29 2.00
CA HIS A 39 4.77 -25.47 0.85
C HIS A 39 4.40 -24.03 1.23
N ARG A 40 5.10 -23.46 2.23
CA ARG A 40 4.82 -22.13 2.76
C ARG A 40 6.05 -21.26 2.79
N ILE A 41 5.81 -19.95 2.70
CA ILE A 41 6.77 -18.91 2.93
C ILE A 41 6.43 -18.25 4.28
N HIS A 42 7.39 -18.17 5.18
CA HIS A 42 7.22 -17.57 6.50
C HIS A 42 8.04 -16.29 6.59
N GLY A 43 7.38 -15.14 6.59
CA GLY A 43 8.01 -13.86 6.88
C GLY A 43 8.12 -13.62 8.38
N LYS A 44 9.08 -12.79 8.78
CA LYS A 44 9.24 -12.33 10.16
C LYS A 44 8.48 -11.02 10.34
N VAL A 45 7.80 -10.89 11.47
CA VAL A 45 7.09 -9.68 11.86
C VAL A 45 7.64 -9.21 13.19
N ASP A 46 8.11 -7.98 13.23
CA ASP A 46 8.42 -7.28 14.46
C ASP A 46 7.27 -6.34 14.78
N THR A 47 6.57 -6.60 15.87
CA THR A 47 5.32 -5.91 16.22
C THR A 47 5.53 -4.45 16.66
N LEU A 48 6.76 -4.06 17.00
CA LEU A 48 7.14 -2.70 17.39
C LEU A 48 8.35 -2.21 16.60
N GLY A 49 8.57 -2.73 15.40
CA GLY A 49 9.76 -2.48 14.61
C GLY A 49 9.91 -1.05 14.07
N ALA A 50 8.82 -0.29 13.96
CA ALA A 50 8.86 1.10 13.55
C ALA A 50 8.73 2.06 14.75
N VAL A 51 9.38 3.24 14.65
CA VAL A 51 9.31 4.31 15.67
C VAL A 51 7.86 4.77 15.92
N THR A 52 7.01 4.64 14.90
CA THR A 52 5.57 4.97 14.98
C THR A 52 4.73 3.90 15.67
N GLY A 53 5.33 2.81 16.18
CA GLY A 53 4.61 1.69 16.78
C GLY A 53 3.99 0.73 15.76
N ARG A 54 4.25 0.92 14.45
CA ARG A 54 3.80 -0.02 13.41
C ARG A 54 4.67 -1.27 13.39
N CYS A 55 4.07 -2.38 12.99
CA CYS A 55 4.82 -3.61 12.69
C CYS A 55 5.75 -3.38 11.49
N THR A 56 6.92 -4.00 11.53
CA THR A 56 7.79 -4.15 10.37
C THR A 56 7.83 -5.61 9.92
N HIS A 57 7.98 -5.81 8.62
CA HIS A 57 8.00 -7.12 8.00
C HIS A 57 9.32 -7.34 7.29
N ASN A 58 9.94 -8.50 7.48
CA ASN A 58 11.20 -8.85 6.81
C ASN A 58 11.31 -10.36 6.58
N SER A 59 12.25 -10.77 5.77
CA SER A 59 12.72 -12.14 5.54
C SER A 59 11.63 -13.19 5.26
N PRO A 60 10.81 -13.06 4.23
CA PRO A 60 10.65 -11.96 3.30
C PRO A 60 9.60 -10.94 3.75
N ASN A 61 9.64 -9.73 3.16
CA ASN A 61 8.57 -8.75 3.37
C ASN A 61 7.42 -9.00 2.39
N ILE A 62 6.46 -9.83 2.78
CA ILE A 62 5.30 -10.20 1.95
C ILE A 62 4.37 -9.01 1.68
N THR A 63 4.35 -8.00 2.56
CA THR A 63 3.49 -6.82 2.40
C THR A 63 3.92 -5.92 1.24
N GLN A 64 5.15 -6.06 0.77
CA GLN A 64 5.67 -5.35 -0.40
C GLN A 64 5.50 -6.09 -1.71
N ALA A 65 4.83 -7.24 -1.71
CA ALA A 65 4.57 -8.01 -2.92
C ALA A 65 3.92 -7.13 -4.00
N PRO A 66 4.44 -7.15 -5.24
CA PRO A 66 3.88 -6.36 -6.34
C PRO A 66 2.40 -6.61 -6.54
N LYS A 67 1.69 -5.58 -7.02
CA LYS A 67 0.26 -5.70 -7.37
C LYS A 67 0.03 -6.45 -8.68
N ASP A 68 1.10 -6.79 -9.38
CA ASP A 68 1.06 -7.56 -10.61
C ASP A 68 0.36 -8.90 -10.40
N LYS A 69 -0.56 -9.24 -11.31
CA LYS A 69 -1.37 -10.45 -11.21
C LYS A 69 -0.51 -11.71 -11.18
N ASN A 70 0.48 -11.79 -12.07
CA ASN A 70 1.36 -12.95 -12.18
C ASN A 70 2.14 -13.19 -10.88
N PHE A 71 2.58 -12.09 -10.23
CA PHE A 71 3.26 -12.19 -8.95
C PHE A 71 2.34 -12.66 -7.83
N ARG A 72 1.11 -12.17 -7.79
CA ARG A 72 0.14 -12.54 -6.75
C ARG A 72 -0.39 -13.95 -6.90
N GLU A 73 -0.47 -14.46 -8.10
CA GLU A 73 -0.85 -15.86 -8.37
C GLU A 73 0.15 -16.89 -7.83
N LEU A 74 1.39 -16.47 -7.52
CA LEU A 74 2.35 -17.32 -6.81
C LEU A 74 1.97 -17.54 -5.33
N LEU A 75 1.13 -16.67 -4.77
CA LEU A 75 0.70 -16.73 -3.38
C LEU A 75 -0.73 -17.28 -3.34
N CYS A 76 -0.85 -18.58 -3.31
CA CYS A 76 -2.14 -19.25 -3.31
C CYS A 76 -2.46 -19.88 -1.94
N VAL A 77 -3.71 -20.15 -1.71
CA VAL A 77 -4.17 -20.92 -0.56
C VAL A 77 -4.25 -22.41 -0.91
N PRO A 78 -4.11 -23.32 0.08
CA PRO A 78 -4.31 -24.75 -0.14
C PRO A 78 -5.72 -25.05 -0.68
N ASP A 79 -5.84 -26.18 -1.37
CA ASP A 79 -7.12 -26.69 -1.82
C ASP A 79 -8.13 -26.75 -0.66
N ASN A 80 -9.39 -26.47 -0.94
CA ASN A 80 -10.48 -26.40 0.03
C ASN A 80 -10.38 -25.27 1.06
N LYS A 81 -9.55 -24.25 0.80
CA LYS A 81 -9.51 -23.01 1.60
C LYS A 81 -9.76 -21.80 0.73
N VAL A 82 -10.26 -20.75 1.34
CA VAL A 82 -10.44 -19.43 0.71
C VAL A 82 -9.62 -18.41 1.46
N LEU A 83 -9.10 -17.43 0.72
CA LEU A 83 -8.48 -16.25 1.30
C LEU A 83 -9.58 -15.22 1.55
N ILE A 84 -9.70 -14.76 2.79
CA ILE A 84 -10.58 -13.65 3.15
C ILE A 84 -9.69 -12.46 3.43
N ASP A 85 -9.88 -11.39 2.67
CA ASP A 85 -9.21 -10.11 2.86
C ASP A 85 -10.19 -9.10 3.47
N VAL A 86 -9.78 -8.47 4.56
CA VAL A 86 -10.57 -7.44 5.24
C VAL A 86 -9.68 -6.26 5.50
N ASP A 87 -10.02 -5.13 4.90
CA ASP A 87 -9.29 -3.87 5.06
C ASP A 87 -10.22 -2.77 5.56
N ALA A 88 -9.77 -2.01 6.54
CA ALA A 88 -10.54 -0.89 7.07
C ALA A 88 -10.45 0.31 6.12
N THR A 89 -11.58 0.70 5.56
CA THR A 89 -11.65 1.83 4.62
C THR A 89 -11.21 3.13 5.30
N ALA A 90 -10.19 3.77 4.72
CA ALA A 90 -9.71 5.08 5.13
C ALA A 90 -9.40 5.22 6.64
N LEU A 91 -8.93 4.15 7.29
CA LEU A 91 -8.70 4.08 8.75
C LEU A 91 -7.93 5.29 9.29
N GLU A 92 -6.86 5.70 8.63
CA GLU A 92 -6.03 6.84 9.06
C GLU A 92 -6.82 8.16 9.02
N LEU A 93 -7.67 8.35 8.00
CA LEU A 93 -8.52 9.54 7.87
C LEU A 93 -9.63 9.56 8.92
N VAL A 94 -10.26 8.42 9.16
CA VAL A 94 -11.31 8.29 10.20
C VAL A 94 -10.71 8.61 11.57
N THR A 95 -9.54 8.05 11.87
CA THR A 95 -8.83 8.32 13.12
C THR A 95 -8.45 9.80 13.24
N MET A 96 -7.92 10.40 12.17
CA MET A 96 -7.61 11.82 12.14
C MET A 96 -8.87 12.68 12.35
N GLY A 97 -9.98 12.34 11.68
CA GLY A 97 -11.26 13.02 11.86
C GLY A 97 -11.79 12.96 13.28
N HIS A 98 -11.58 11.84 13.98
CA HIS A 98 -11.94 11.72 15.38
C HIS A 98 -11.17 12.72 16.25
N TYR A 99 -9.84 12.84 16.08
CA TYR A 99 -9.03 13.76 16.87
C TYR A 99 -9.23 15.23 16.48
N LEU A 100 -9.46 15.52 15.20
CA LEU A 100 -9.75 16.87 14.72
C LEU A 100 -11.15 17.37 15.08
N GLY A 101 -12.09 16.47 15.32
CA GLY A 101 -13.50 16.82 15.55
C GLY A 101 -13.75 17.84 16.65
N LYS A 102 -12.85 17.93 17.64
CA LYS A 102 -12.90 18.95 18.70
C LYS A 102 -12.63 20.38 18.21
N PHE A 103 -12.02 20.53 17.01
CA PHE A 103 -11.59 21.80 16.46
C PHE A 103 -12.39 22.24 15.24
N ASP A 104 -13.07 21.29 14.57
CA ASP A 104 -13.80 21.53 13.32
C ASP A 104 -15.27 21.07 13.36
N ASP A 105 -15.84 20.86 14.55
CA ASP A 105 -17.20 20.36 14.74
C ASP A 105 -17.50 19.07 13.96
N TYR A 106 -16.47 18.22 13.82
CA TYR A 106 -16.51 16.96 13.09
C TYR A 106 -16.80 17.10 11.58
N GLU A 107 -16.58 18.27 10.98
CA GLU A 107 -16.80 18.47 9.54
C GLU A 107 -15.91 17.55 8.69
N PHE A 108 -14.63 17.43 9.07
CA PHE A 108 -13.70 16.55 8.37
C PHE A 108 -14.15 15.08 8.49
N ALA A 109 -14.53 14.64 9.69
CA ALA A 109 -15.00 13.26 9.92
C ALA A 109 -16.25 12.95 9.11
N LYS A 110 -17.22 13.88 9.05
CA LYS A 110 -18.42 13.75 8.21
C LYS A 110 -18.09 13.63 6.74
N ALA A 111 -17.14 14.43 6.25
CA ALA A 111 -16.69 14.37 4.84
C ALA A 111 -15.97 13.05 4.51
N VAL A 112 -15.29 12.42 5.48
CA VAL A 112 -14.67 11.11 5.31
C VAL A 112 -15.71 9.99 5.29
N ASP A 113 -16.68 10.04 6.20
CA ASP A 113 -17.68 8.99 6.39
C ASP A 113 -18.75 8.98 5.29
N SER A 114 -19.31 10.14 4.97
CA SER A 114 -20.43 10.30 4.03
C SER A 114 -20.02 10.68 2.62
N GLY A 115 -18.72 10.86 2.37
CA GLY A 115 -18.22 11.28 1.06
C GLY A 115 -18.30 10.18 0.00
N ASP A 116 -18.90 10.48 -1.14
CA ASP A 116 -19.03 9.57 -2.27
C ASP A 116 -18.14 10.00 -3.44
N LYS A 117 -17.34 9.03 -3.93
CA LYS A 117 -16.44 9.21 -5.05
C LYS A 117 -17.18 9.50 -6.36
N SER A 118 -18.38 8.93 -6.56
CA SER A 118 -19.14 9.04 -7.79
C SER A 118 -19.63 10.48 -8.04
N ASN A 119 -19.95 11.19 -6.97
CA ASN A 119 -20.39 12.59 -7.02
C ASN A 119 -19.30 13.60 -6.61
N GLY A 120 -18.07 13.11 -6.34
CA GLY A 120 -16.92 13.95 -6.02
C GLY A 120 -16.98 14.62 -4.64
N THR A 121 -17.76 14.07 -3.71
CA THR A 121 -17.84 14.58 -2.33
C THR A 121 -16.89 13.88 -1.39
N ASP A 122 -16.21 12.81 -1.82
CA ASP A 122 -15.20 12.13 -1.02
C ASP A 122 -14.02 13.07 -0.70
N ILE A 123 -13.38 12.81 0.42
CA ILE A 123 -12.31 13.68 0.96
C ILE A 123 -11.16 13.93 -0.02
N HIS A 124 -10.83 12.96 -0.89
CA HIS A 124 -9.77 13.16 -1.88
C HIS A 124 -10.20 14.10 -3.00
N SER A 125 -11.45 14.01 -3.45
CA SER A 125 -12.02 14.92 -4.44
C SER A 125 -12.19 16.34 -3.87
N VAL A 126 -12.56 16.45 -2.60
CA VAL A 126 -12.61 17.74 -1.90
C VAL A 126 -11.20 18.36 -1.79
N ASN A 127 -10.21 17.58 -1.37
CA ASN A 127 -8.83 18.04 -1.26
C ASN A 127 -8.21 18.37 -2.62
N GLN A 128 -8.54 17.61 -3.68
CA GLN A 128 -8.14 17.93 -5.05
C GLN A 128 -8.58 19.34 -5.44
N ARG A 129 -9.85 19.66 -5.24
CA ARG A 129 -10.42 20.98 -5.57
C ARG A 129 -9.81 22.11 -4.71
N LYS A 130 -9.72 21.89 -3.39
CA LYS A 130 -9.17 22.89 -2.46
C LYS A 130 -7.70 23.20 -2.73
N ALA A 131 -6.91 22.20 -3.12
CA ALA A 131 -5.49 22.33 -3.42
C ALA A 131 -5.19 22.68 -4.89
N GLY A 132 -6.20 22.79 -5.75
CA GLY A 132 -6.02 23.07 -7.18
C GLY A 132 -5.26 21.99 -7.95
N LEU A 133 -5.36 20.72 -7.52
CA LEU A 133 -4.61 19.61 -8.13
C LEU A 133 -5.32 19.08 -9.37
N ALA A 134 -4.52 18.69 -10.39
CA ALA A 134 -5.06 18.20 -11.65
C ALA A 134 -5.80 16.87 -11.51
N THR A 135 -5.35 15.98 -10.61
CA THR A 135 -5.94 14.65 -10.45
C THR A 135 -6.22 14.31 -8.99
N ARG A 136 -7.22 13.45 -8.79
CA ARG A 136 -7.56 12.90 -7.47
C ARG A 136 -6.43 12.03 -6.89
N ASP A 137 -5.64 11.37 -7.72
CA ASP A 137 -4.50 10.57 -7.27
C ASP A 137 -3.36 11.44 -6.74
N GLN A 138 -3.17 12.64 -7.29
CA GLN A 138 -2.28 13.64 -6.70
C GLN A 138 -2.76 14.06 -5.30
N ALA A 139 -4.05 14.22 -5.09
CA ALA A 139 -4.61 14.53 -3.77
C ALA A 139 -4.40 13.41 -2.74
N LYS A 140 -4.47 12.15 -3.15
CA LYS A 140 -4.12 11.01 -2.28
C LYS A 140 -2.65 11.05 -1.86
N THR A 141 -1.75 11.32 -2.82
CA THR A 141 -0.31 11.39 -2.57
C THR A 141 0.03 12.56 -1.65
N LEU A 142 -0.54 13.74 -1.91
CA LEU A 142 -0.35 14.94 -1.08
C LEU A 142 -0.73 14.67 0.39
N LYS A 143 -1.84 13.99 0.62
CA LYS A 143 -2.30 13.63 1.96
C LYS A 143 -1.28 12.79 2.72
N ILE A 144 -0.71 11.79 2.08
CA ILE A 144 0.32 10.93 2.69
C ILE A 144 1.55 11.77 3.06
N SER A 145 1.95 12.72 2.20
CA SER A 145 3.11 13.59 2.41
C SER A 145 2.94 14.62 3.53
N VAL A 146 1.69 14.99 3.86
CA VAL A 146 1.39 15.97 4.93
C VAL A 146 1.20 15.28 6.29
N LEU A 147 0.89 13.98 6.30
CA LEU A 147 0.65 13.20 7.51
C LEU A 147 1.88 12.46 8.04
N ILE A 148 2.98 12.46 7.28
CA ILE A 148 4.28 11.89 7.67
C ILE A 148 5.24 13.02 8.01
#